data_e6e269bff3d792d8e28d64decd0da3f6
#
_entry.id   e6e269bff3d792d8e28d64decd0da3f6
#
_cell.length_a   1.000
_cell.length_b   1.000
_cell.length_c   1.000
_cell.angle_alpha   90.00
_cell.angle_beta   90.00
_cell.angle_gamma   90.00
#
_symmetry.space_group_name_H-M   'P 1'
#
loop_
_entity.id
_entity.type
_entity.pdbx_description
1 polymer ?
#
loop_
_entity_poly.entity_id
_entity_poly.type
_entity_poly.pdbx_seq_one_letter_code
_entity_poly.pdbx_strand_id
1 'polypeptide(L)'
;MRKMKKVLSVLATVVMVAAALTACGGNGKSGSATDKKDTNGDGKVKVGIVSMIENGAFMDMKEGIVAELKAQGYEDSQIDYKCAAGDASALSTIVTNMTDGTYDMIFSIATPPTQALVNSETDTPVFFCAVSAPTAAGILTDMDKPDKNATGTSNAIPVSKIIDLAQATTPVKKIGLIYSGNEDNATNTVKQCEEYLKSINVEYVEKTAASSNDVETATNALIAEGAEAIFVPNDSIIQDGVS
;
A
#
# COMPACT_ATOMS: atom_id res chain seq x y z
N MET A 1 -0.06 10.32 -31.37
CA MET A 1 0.97 11.30 -31.00
C MET A 1 0.64 12.18 -29.78
N ARG A 2 -0.59 12.19 -29.23
CA ARG A 2 -0.98 13.02 -28.07
C ARG A 2 -0.82 12.32 -26.70
N LYS A 3 -0.68 10.98 -26.69
CA LYS A 3 -0.51 10.18 -25.46
C LYS A 3 0.95 10.05 -24.99
N MET A 4 1.91 10.21 -25.87
CA MET A 4 3.35 10.16 -25.52
C MET A 4 3.88 11.41 -24.81
N LYS A 5 3.20 12.56 -24.94
CA LYS A 5 3.66 13.82 -24.31
C LYS A 5 3.35 13.91 -22.81
N LYS A 6 2.40 13.10 -22.30
CA LYS A 6 2.03 13.09 -20.87
C LYS A 6 2.94 12.20 -20.03
N VAL A 7 3.53 11.16 -20.61
CA VAL A 7 4.49 10.28 -19.93
C VAL A 7 5.84 10.96 -19.74
N LEU A 8 6.22 11.83 -20.69
CA LEU A 8 7.49 12.54 -20.62
C LEU A 8 7.53 13.66 -19.55
N SER A 9 6.36 14.16 -19.11
CA SER A 9 6.32 15.24 -18.10
C SER A 9 6.45 14.72 -16.65
N VAL A 10 6.11 13.47 -16.40
CA VAL A 10 6.27 12.84 -15.08
C VAL A 10 7.72 12.40 -14.86
N LEU A 11 8.42 11.96 -15.92
CA LEU A 11 9.85 11.66 -15.84
C LEU A 11 10.73 12.90 -15.58
N ALA A 12 10.29 14.08 -16.05
CA ALA A 12 11.07 15.31 -15.89
C ALA A 12 11.12 15.86 -14.45
N THR A 13 10.16 15.49 -13.61
CA THR A 13 10.11 15.95 -12.21
C THR A 13 11.01 15.16 -11.28
N VAL A 14 11.29 13.89 -11.58
CA VAL A 14 12.18 13.04 -10.76
C VAL A 14 13.67 13.38 -11.02
N VAL A 15 14.01 13.81 -12.24
CA VAL A 15 15.40 14.16 -12.61
C VAL A 15 15.87 15.49 -11.98
N MET A 16 14.96 16.39 -11.56
CA MET A 16 15.36 17.69 -10.98
C MET A 16 15.86 17.62 -9.53
N VAL A 17 15.63 16.54 -8.82
CA VAL A 17 16.11 16.39 -7.43
C VAL A 17 17.59 15.96 -7.38
N ALA A 18 18.08 15.26 -8.40
CA ALA A 18 19.48 14.81 -8.45
C ALA A 18 20.49 15.89 -8.96
N ALA A 19 20.03 16.96 -9.65
CA ALA A 19 20.90 17.95 -10.24
C ALA A 19 21.21 19.18 -9.33
N ALA A 20 20.59 19.27 -8.15
CA ALA A 20 20.77 20.42 -7.26
C ALA A 20 21.97 20.32 -6.29
N LEU A 21 22.75 19.23 -6.33
CA LEU A 21 23.83 18.96 -5.36
C LEU A 21 25.24 19.31 -5.84
N THR A 22 25.43 19.91 -7.04
CA THR A 22 26.79 20.16 -7.57
C THR A 22 27.15 21.62 -7.85
N ALA A 23 26.44 22.61 -7.28
CA ALA A 23 26.86 24.00 -7.47
C ALA A 23 26.64 24.83 -6.19
N CYS A 24 27.63 24.88 -5.31
CA CYS A 24 27.97 26.10 -4.56
C CYS A 24 29.30 25.93 -3.79
N GLY A 25 30.37 26.29 -4.44
CA GLY A 25 31.53 26.86 -3.75
C GLY A 25 31.36 28.36 -3.72
N GLY A 26 31.25 29.00 -2.51
CA GLY A 26 31.15 30.43 -2.39
C GLY A 26 30.59 30.90 -1.03
N ASN A 27 31.45 31.39 -0.19
CA ASN A 27 31.30 31.92 1.13
C ASN A 27 30.11 32.88 1.32
N GLY A 28 29.20 32.61 2.30
CA GLY A 28 28.13 33.52 2.71
C GLY A 28 27.24 32.91 3.82
N LYS A 29 27.33 33.46 5.02
CA LYS A 29 26.63 33.05 6.23
C LYS A 29 25.11 33.08 6.13
N SER A 30 24.49 32.16 6.84
CA SER A 30 23.14 32.12 7.45
C SER A 30 22.07 31.32 6.72
N GLY A 31 21.66 30.26 7.38
CA GLY A 31 20.49 29.45 7.08
C GLY A 31 20.73 28.03 7.59
N SER A 32 20.21 27.72 8.80
CA SER A 32 20.30 26.40 9.41
C SER A 32 19.57 25.39 8.54
N ALA A 33 20.31 24.74 7.65
CA ALA A 33 19.92 23.44 7.13
C ALA A 33 20.38 22.43 8.20
N THR A 34 19.45 21.71 8.79
CA THR A 34 19.74 20.54 9.61
C THR A 34 20.56 19.58 8.76
N ASP A 35 21.87 19.50 9.07
CA ASP A 35 22.72 18.44 8.55
C ASP A 35 22.07 17.09 8.91
N LYS A 36 21.41 16.44 7.95
CA LYS A 36 21.07 15.03 8.08
C LYS A 36 22.39 14.29 8.24
N LYS A 37 22.58 13.74 9.41
CA LYS A 37 23.73 12.91 9.76
C LYS A 37 23.76 11.75 8.78
N ASP A 38 24.77 11.71 7.92
CA ASP A 38 25.06 10.62 7.02
C ASP A 38 25.34 9.37 7.86
N THR A 39 24.32 8.55 8.09
CA THR A 39 24.38 7.40 9.01
C THR A 39 25.04 6.18 8.37
N ASN A 40 25.20 6.18 7.04
CA ASN A 40 25.69 5.03 6.29
C ASN A 40 27.17 5.06 5.94
N GLY A 41 27.89 6.11 6.26
CA GLY A 41 29.39 6.17 6.18
C GLY A 41 30.03 6.03 4.80
N ASP A 42 29.27 5.65 3.75
CA ASP A 42 29.72 5.48 2.38
C ASP A 42 29.11 6.50 1.40
N GLY A 43 28.23 7.36 1.88
CA GLY A 43 27.55 8.41 1.08
C GLY A 43 26.54 7.87 0.06
N LYS A 44 26.18 6.58 0.13
CA LYS A 44 25.19 5.97 -0.77
C LYS A 44 23.80 6.02 -0.18
N VAL A 45 22.82 6.37 -1.00
CA VAL A 45 21.39 6.34 -0.64
C VAL A 45 20.95 4.90 -0.33
N LYS A 46 20.25 4.70 0.79
CA LYS A 46 19.71 3.41 1.20
C LYS A 46 18.18 3.41 1.12
N VAL A 47 17.63 2.39 0.48
CA VAL A 47 16.20 2.25 0.19
C VAL A 47 15.63 1.06 0.94
N GLY A 48 14.59 1.31 1.74
CA GLY A 48 13.79 0.26 2.37
C GLY A 48 12.58 -0.09 1.51
N ILE A 49 12.20 -1.37 1.45
CA ILE A 49 10.94 -1.84 0.87
C ILE A 49 10.27 -2.74 1.91
N VAL A 50 9.00 -2.49 2.22
CA VAL A 50 8.26 -3.29 3.20
C VAL A 50 6.92 -3.75 2.66
N SER A 51 6.56 -5.02 2.94
CA SER A 51 5.25 -5.60 2.66
C SER A 51 4.71 -6.35 3.88
N MET A 52 3.38 -6.57 3.91
CA MET A 52 2.73 -7.37 4.95
C MET A 52 2.91 -8.87 4.70
N ILE A 53 2.73 -9.31 3.45
CA ILE A 53 2.82 -10.71 3.02
C ILE A 53 3.58 -10.81 1.69
N GLU A 54 3.96 -12.04 1.32
CA GLU A 54 4.50 -12.39 0.01
C GLU A 54 3.46 -13.20 -0.76
N ASN A 55 2.73 -12.55 -1.64
CA ASN A 55 1.89 -13.21 -2.65
C ASN A 55 2.32 -12.77 -4.05
N GLY A 56 1.78 -13.40 -5.10
CA GLY A 56 2.18 -13.11 -6.48
C GLY A 56 2.12 -11.63 -6.83
N ALA A 57 0.99 -10.96 -6.52
CA ALA A 57 0.80 -9.55 -6.86
C ALA A 57 1.76 -8.62 -6.09
N PHE A 58 2.01 -8.88 -4.81
CA PHE A 58 2.93 -8.05 -4.00
C PHE A 58 4.38 -8.26 -4.39
N MET A 59 4.73 -9.49 -4.78
CA MET A 59 6.06 -9.77 -5.31
C MET A 59 6.30 -9.10 -6.66
N ASP A 60 5.32 -9.09 -7.57
CA ASP A 60 5.39 -8.35 -8.83
C ASP A 60 5.59 -6.84 -8.59
N MET A 61 4.89 -6.26 -7.61
CA MET A 61 5.06 -4.85 -7.22
C MET A 61 6.47 -4.57 -6.69
N LYS A 62 6.97 -5.42 -5.79
CA LYS A 62 8.35 -5.35 -5.27
C LYS A 62 9.36 -5.44 -6.39
N GLU A 63 9.21 -6.40 -7.30
CA GLU A 63 10.11 -6.58 -8.43
C GLU A 63 10.09 -5.37 -9.37
N GLY A 64 8.92 -4.78 -9.62
CA GLY A 64 8.78 -3.54 -10.38
C GLY A 64 9.51 -2.37 -9.73
N ILE A 65 9.38 -2.19 -8.41
CA ILE A 65 10.10 -1.16 -7.65
C ILE A 65 11.63 -1.40 -7.75
N VAL A 66 12.09 -2.62 -7.51
CA VAL A 66 13.51 -2.98 -7.57
C VAL A 66 14.08 -2.79 -8.98
N ALA A 67 13.34 -3.19 -10.01
CA ALA A 67 13.76 -3.03 -11.40
C ALA A 67 13.96 -1.56 -11.78
N GLU A 68 13.02 -0.67 -11.37
CA GLU A 68 13.13 0.76 -11.64
C GLU A 68 14.30 1.39 -10.84
N LEU A 69 14.46 1.04 -9.57
CA LEU A 69 15.60 1.51 -8.77
C LEU A 69 16.92 1.13 -9.42
N LYS A 70 17.06 -0.11 -9.90
CA LYS A 70 18.26 -0.56 -10.65
C LYS A 70 18.46 0.20 -11.97
N ALA A 71 17.38 0.49 -12.69
CA ALA A 71 17.43 1.29 -13.92
C ALA A 71 17.89 2.74 -13.64
N GLN A 72 17.62 3.26 -12.44
CA GLN A 72 18.09 4.56 -11.95
C GLN A 72 19.52 4.51 -11.36
N GLY A 73 20.18 3.35 -11.37
CA GLY A 73 21.55 3.18 -10.94
C GLY A 73 21.76 2.75 -9.49
N TYR A 74 20.72 2.37 -8.77
CA TYR A 74 20.87 1.79 -7.43
C TYR A 74 21.41 0.36 -7.51
N GLU A 75 22.35 0.03 -6.64
CA GLU A 75 22.90 -1.30 -6.49
C GLU A 75 22.07 -2.16 -5.53
N ASP A 76 22.14 -3.48 -5.63
CA ASP A 76 21.46 -4.41 -4.71
C ASP A 76 21.79 -4.16 -3.23
N SER A 77 23.01 -3.73 -2.94
CA SER A 77 23.47 -3.39 -1.59
C SER A 77 22.77 -2.19 -0.95
N GLN A 78 22.11 -1.36 -1.78
CA GLN A 78 21.37 -0.17 -1.35
C GLN A 78 19.90 -0.45 -1.11
N ILE A 79 19.38 -1.60 -1.54
CA ILE A 79 17.94 -1.95 -1.51
C ILE A 79 17.74 -3.08 -0.50
N ASP A 80 16.98 -2.81 0.54
CA ASP A 80 16.66 -3.78 1.58
C ASP A 80 15.15 -4.04 1.63
N TYR A 81 14.76 -5.30 1.41
CA TYR A 81 13.37 -5.73 1.45
C TYR A 81 13.07 -6.51 2.73
N LYS A 82 11.94 -6.20 3.37
CA LYS A 82 11.42 -6.88 4.55
C LYS A 82 9.94 -7.24 4.36
N CYS A 83 9.59 -8.45 4.79
CA CYS A 83 8.21 -8.91 4.84
C CYS A 83 7.82 -9.26 6.28
N ALA A 84 6.63 -8.84 6.67
CA ALA A 84 6.08 -9.12 8.01
C ALA A 84 5.45 -10.52 8.11
N ALA A 85 5.30 -11.25 7.01
CA ALA A 85 4.70 -12.59 6.94
C ALA A 85 3.32 -12.69 7.62
N GLY A 86 2.49 -11.66 7.51
CA GLY A 86 1.15 -11.61 8.11
C GLY A 86 1.13 -11.25 9.61
N ASP A 87 2.29 -11.05 10.24
CA ASP A 87 2.41 -10.78 11.66
C ASP A 87 2.54 -9.28 11.96
N ALA A 88 1.58 -8.73 12.71
CA ALA A 88 1.55 -7.31 13.07
C ALA A 88 2.71 -6.92 14.01
N SER A 89 3.19 -7.82 14.86
CA SER A 89 4.32 -7.56 15.75
C SER A 89 5.64 -7.52 14.97
N ALA A 90 5.79 -8.41 13.98
CA ALA A 90 6.90 -8.37 13.04
C ALA A 90 6.89 -7.08 12.23
N LEU A 91 5.72 -6.64 11.73
CA LEU A 91 5.57 -5.37 11.02
C LEU A 91 6.02 -4.19 11.89
N SER A 92 5.57 -4.13 13.15
CA SER A 92 5.97 -3.07 14.09
C SER A 92 7.50 -3.03 14.30
N THR A 93 8.13 -4.19 14.41
CA THR A 93 9.59 -4.31 14.54
C THR A 93 10.30 -3.83 13.26
N ILE A 94 9.81 -4.22 12.09
CA ILE A 94 10.36 -3.79 10.79
C ILE A 94 10.27 -2.28 10.66
N VAL A 95 9.10 -1.69 10.95
CA VAL A 95 8.88 -0.24 10.88
C VAL A 95 9.83 0.50 11.81
N THR A 96 9.96 0.06 13.08
CA THR A 96 10.90 0.65 14.03
C THR A 96 12.33 0.67 13.50
N ASN A 97 12.77 -0.43 12.88
CA ASN A 97 14.12 -0.53 12.33
C ASN A 97 14.28 0.29 11.03
N MET A 98 13.22 0.46 10.24
CA MET A 98 13.27 1.24 9.00
C MET A 98 13.19 2.76 9.24
N THR A 99 12.67 3.18 10.38
CA THR A 99 12.50 4.60 10.73
C THR A 99 13.55 5.12 11.72
N ASP A 100 14.62 4.37 11.95
CA ASP A 100 15.73 4.72 12.83
C ASP A 100 16.73 5.73 12.22
N GLY A 101 16.49 6.18 10.99
CA GLY A 101 17.36 7.08 10.24
C GLY A 101 18.36 6.37 9.33
N THR A 102 18.33 5.04 9.26
CA THR A 102 19.21 4.24 8.38
C THR A 102 18.82 4.36 6.90
N TYR A 103 17.55 4.58 6.60
CA TYR A 103 17.05 4.65 5.23
C TYR A 103 16.77 6.09 4.82
N ASP A 104 17.10 6.41 3.56
CA ASP A 104 16.86 7.72 2.94
C ASP A 104 15.46 7.82 2.31
N MET A 105 14.87 6.67 1.96
CA MET A 105 13.48 6.53 1.49
C MET A 105 12.95 5.13 1.77
N ILE A 106 11.63 5.01 1.93
CA ILE A 106 10.97 3.74 2.17
C ILE A 106 9.81 3.58 1.19
N PHE A 107 9.78 2.45 0.49
CA PHE A 107 8.62 1.99 -0.27
C PHE A 107 7.79 1.04 0.58
N SER A 108 6.47 1.22 0.58
CA SER A 108 5.55 0.32 1.26
C SER A 108 4.52 -0.25 0.28
N ILE A 109 4.25 -1.54 0.39
CA ILE A 109 3.29 -2.24 -0.46
C ILE A 109 2.04 -2.57 0.36
N ALA A 110 0.88 -2.07 -0.07
CA ALA A 110 -0.43 -2.16 0.56
C ALA A 110 -0.62 -1.28 1.82
N THR A 111 -1.85 -1.29 2.36
CA THR A 111 -2.29 -0.36 3.41
C THR A 111 -1.61 -0.59 4.76
N PRO A 112 -1.52 -1.82 5.32
CA PRO A 112 -1.01 -2.02 6.67
C PRO A 112 0.43 -1.51 6.88
N PRO A 113 1.42 -1.83 6.04
CA PRO A 113 2.78 -1.31 6.22
C PRO A 113 2.86 0.20 5.98
N THR A 114 2.09 0.74 5.05
CA THR A 114 2.05 2.19 4.81
C THR A 114 1.51 2.94 6.03
N GLN A 115 0.41 2.45 6.60
CA GLN A 115 -0.21 3.03 7.79
C GLN A 115 0.74 2.99 9.00
N ALA A 116 1.42 1.86 9.19
CA ALA A 116 2.40 1.73 10.27
C ALA A 116 3.57 2.71 10.14
N LEU A 117 4.10 2.92 8.92
CA LEU A 117 5.15 3.90 8.63
C LEU A 117 4.68 5.33 8.86
N VAL A 118 3.51 5.70 8.37
CA VAL A 118 2.96 7.06 8.55
C VAL A 118 2.67 7.34 10.02
N ASN A 119 2.15 6.36 10.76
CA ASN A 119 1.88 6.49 12.20
C ASN A 119 3.16 6.55 13.06
N SER A 120 4.32 6.15 12.52
CA SER A 120 5.61 6.33 13.22
C SER A 120 6.12 7.77 13.15
N GLU A 121 5.43 8.65 12.41
CA GLU A 121 5.81 10.08 12.25
C GLU A 121 7.26 10.26 11.76
N THR A 122 7.75 9.33 10.92
CA THR A 122 9.12 9.35 10.40
C THR A 122 9.37 10.54 9.49
N ASP A 123 10.57 11.11 9.57
CA ASP A 123 11.06 12.11 8.62
C ASP A 123 11.51 11.47 7.29
N THR A 124 11.68 10.14 7.24
CA THR A 124 12.05 9.42 6.02
C THR A 124 10.87 9.42 5.04
N PRO A 125 11.05 9.88 3.79
CA PRO A 125 9.98 9.87 2.79
C PRO A 125 9.41 8.48 2.55
N VAL A 126 8.07 8.36 2.56
CA VAL A 126 7.34 7.12 2.35
C VAL A 126 6.64 7.14 0.98
N PHE A 127 6.96 6.15 0.15
CA PHE A 127 6.34 5.95 -1.16
C PHE A 127 5.47 4.69 -1.13
N PHE A 128 4.15 4.87 -1.14
CA PHE A 128 3.26 3.71 -1.06
C PHE A 128 2.81 3.22 -2.44
N CYS A 129 2.63 1.91 -2.55
CA CYS A 129 2.06 1.22 -3.71
C CYS A 129 0.80 0.47 -3.29
N ALA A 130 -0.26 0.57 -4.11
CA ALA A 130 -1.49 -0.20 -3.96
C ALA A 130 -2.23 0.01 -2.62
N VAL A 131 -2.36 1.26 -2.17
CA VAL A 131 -3.23 1.60 -1.05
C VAL A 131 -4.63 1.92 -1.55
N SER A 132 -5.65 1.16 -1.12
CA SER A 132 -7.01 1.27 -1.68
C SER A 132 -7.74 2.53 -1.24
N ALA A 133 -7.56 2.98 0.01
CA ALA A 133 -8.27 4.10 0.59
C ALA A 133 -7.35 4.96 1.47
N PRO A 134 -6.38 5.71 0.89
CA PRO A 134 -5.36 6.42 1.67
C PRO A 134 -5.93 7.39 2.71
N THR A 135 -7.02 8.09 2.39
CA THR A 135 -7.66 9.04 3.33
C THR A 135 -8.44 8.33 4.43
N ALA A 136 -9.19 7.27 4.09
CA ALA A 136 -9.93 6.49 5.08
C ALA A 136 -8.99 5.74 6.06
N ALA A 137 -7.83 5.30 5.57
CA ALA A 137 -6.79 4.67 6.39
C ALA A 137 -5.92 5.69 7.15
N GLY A 138 -6.20 6.99 7.06
CA GLY A 138 -5.44 8.02 7.75
C GLY A 138 -4.01 8.24 7.24
N ILE A 139 -3.66 7.68 6.08
CA ILE A 139 -2.34 7.80 5.45
C ILE A 139 -2.14 9.20 4.85
N LEU A 140 -3.19 9.74 4.23
CA LEU A 140 -3.24 11.11 3.72
C LEU A 140 -4.46 11.84 4.29
N THR A 141 -4.42 13.16 4.33
CA THR A 141 -5.62 13.96 4.60
C THR A 141 -6.31 14.41 3.30
N ASP A 142 -5.55 14.54 2.21
CA ASP A 142 -6.04 14.99 0.91
C ASP A 142 -5.30 14.23 -0.21
N MET A 143 -6.05 13.66 -1.15
CA MET A 143 -5.49 12.91 -2.29
C MET A 143 -4.77 13.81 -3.30
N ASP A 144 -5.21 15.07 -3.42
CA ASP A 144 -4.63 16.02 -4.37
C ASP A 144 -3.40 16.74 -3.79
N LYS A 145 -3.24 16.69 -2.47
CA LYS A 145 -2.13 17.31 -1.73
C LYS A 145 -1.56 16.32 -0.71
N PRO A 146 -0.73 15.37 -1.17
CA PRO A 146 -0.10 14.41 -0.27
C PRO A 146 0.62 15.10 0.88
N ASP A 147 0.37 14.62 2.07
CA ASP A 147 0.91 15.12 3.33
C ASP A 147 1.51 13.97 4.17
N LYS A 148 1.80 14.22 5.44
CA LYS A 148 2.36 13.22 6.37
C LYS A 148 3.63 12.53 5.83
N ASN A 149 4.42 13.26 5.03
CA ASN A 149 5.65 12.76 4.41
C ASN A 149 5.45 11.47 3.57
N ALA A 150 4.24 11.28 3.02
CA ALA A 150 3.85 10.10 2.26
C ALA A 150 3.19 10.47 0.93
N THR A 151 3.49 9.71 -0.13
CA THR A 151 2.83 9.80 -1.44
C THR A 151 2.88 8.45 -2.13
N GLY A 152 2.05 8.23 -3.16
CA GLY A 152 2.08 6.94 -3.86
C GLY A 152 0.91 6.70 -4.80
N THR A 153 0.58 5.42 -5.00
CA THR A 153 -0.46 4.97 -5.92
C THR A 153 -1.60 4.29 -5.19
N SER A 154 -2.84 4.62 -5.60
CA SER A 154 -4.05 3.97 -5.08
C SER A 154 -4.58 2.92 -6.06
N ASN A 155 -5.09 1.82 -5.51
CA ASN A 155 -5.80 0.77 -6.23
C ASN A 155 -7.26 0.66 -5.75
N ALA A 156 -7.95 1.78 -5.59
CA ALA A 156 -9.34 1.83 -5.13
C ALA A 156 -10.24 0.90 -5.94
N ILE A 157 -11.12 0.16 -5.23
CA ILE A 157 -12.05 -0.79 -5.82
C ILE A 157 -13.37 -0.08 -6.14
N PRO A 158 -13.87 -0.11 -7.39
CA PRO A 158 -15.19 0.41 -7.73
C PRO A 158 -16.29 -0.60 -7.34
N VAL A 159 -16.60 -0.72 -6.05
CA VAL A 159 -17.49 -1.76 -5.49
C VAL A 159 -18.81 -1.89 -6.23
N SER A 160 -19.51 -0.77 -6.49
CA SER A 160 -20.78 -0.80 -7.20
C SER A 160 -20.69 -1.44 -8.58
N LYS A 161 -19.63 -1.12 -9.35
CA LYS A 161 -19.42 -1.69 -10.68
C LYS A 161 -19.11 -3.18 -10.64
N ILE A 162 -18.41 -3.65 -9.61
CA ILE A 162 -18.13 -5.07 -9.43
C ILE A 162 -19.41 -5.83 -9.12
N ILE A 163 -20.22 -5.31 -8.21
CA ILE A 163 -21.51 -5.91 -7.86
C ILE A 163 -22.48 -5.86 -9.06
N ASP A 164 -22.58 -4.75 -9.78
CA ASP A 164 -23.40 -4.64 -10.99
C ASP A 164 -23.01 -5.66 -12.05
N LEU A 165 -21.70 -5.84 -12.28
CA LEU A 165 -21.20 -6.85 -13.22
C LEU A 165 -21.54 -8.28 -12.75
N ALA A 166 -21.37 -8.57 -11.47
CA ALA A 166 -21.73 -9.86 -10.90
C ALA A 166 -23.22 -10.14 -11.08
N GLN A 167 -24.08 -9.18 -10.74
CA GLN A 167 -25.52 -9.29 -10.90
C GLN A 167 -25.97 -9.43 -12.37
N ALA A 168 -25.30 -8.75 -13.29
CA ALA A 168 -25.59 -8.87 -14.72
C ALA A 168 -25.15 -10.23 -15.31
N THR A 169 -24.14 -10.86 -14.72
CA THR A 169 -23.58 -12.14 -15.19
C THR A 169 -24.32 -13.32 -14.57
N THR A 170 -24.50 -13.28 -13.25
CA THR A 170 -25.16 -14.34 -12.46
C THR A 170 -25.96 -13.64 -11.35
N PRO A 171 -27.24 -13.34 -11.57
CA PRO A 171 -28.06 -12.71 -10.54
C PRO A 171 -28.12 -13.56 -9.29
N VAL A 172 -27.73 -12.98 -8.16
CA VAL A 172 -27.74 -13.63 -6.85
C VAL A 172 -28.59 -12.81 -5.86
N LYS A 173 -29.23 -13.49 -4.92
CA LYS A 173 -30.09 -12.86 -3.91
C LYS A 173 -29.34 -12.56 -2.61
N LYS A 174 -28.28 -13.31 -2.35
CA LYS A 174 -27.51 -13.17 -1.13
C LYS A 174 -26.02 -13.27 -1.41
N ILE A 175 -25.25 -12.26 -0.98
CA ILE A 175 -23.79 -12.19 -1.11
C ILE A 175 -23.13 -12.37 0.24
N GLY A 176 -22.11 -13.23 0.32
CA GLY A 176 -21.23 -13.34 1.46
C GLY A 176 -20.10 -12.32 1.38
N LEU A 177 -19.82 -11.63 2.47
CA LEU A 177 -18.72 -10.69 2.59
C LEU A 177 -17.68 -11.31 3.51
N ILE A 178 -16.46 -11.56 3.00
CA ILE A 178 -15.35 -12.09 3.79
C ILE A 178 -14.22 -11.06 3.86
N TYR A 179 -13.72 -10.78 5.06
CA TYR A 179 -12.61 -9.85 5.26
C TYR A 179 -11.93 -10.11 6.61
N SER A 180 -10.72 -9.57 6.79
CA SER A 180 -10.11 -9.46 8.10
C SER A 180 -10.57 -8.17 8.79
N GLY A 181 -10.87 -8.21 10.05
CA GLY A 181 -11.20 -7.00 10.83
C GLY A 181 -9.99 -6.11 11.12
N ASN A 182 -8.81 -6.48 10.67
CA ASN A 182 -7.53 -5.88 11.04
C ASN A 182 -6.99 -4.89 10.00
N GLU A 183 -7.62 -4.79 8.82
CA GLU A 183 -7.21 -3.88 7.75
C GLU A 183 -8.29 -2.83 7.48
N ASP A 184 -7.96 -1.55 7.68
CA ASP A 184 -8.89 -0.43 7.51
C ASP A 184 -9.41 -0.31 6.09
N ASN A 185 -8.58 -0.61 5.08
CA ASN A 185 -8.99 -0.62 3.68
C ASN A 185 -10.02 -1.70 3.38
N ALA A 186 -9.88 -2.90 3.94
CA ALA A 186 -10.81 -4.01 3.78
C ALA A 186 -12.14 -3.68 4.45
N THR A 187 -12.12 -3.24 5.70
CA THR A 187 -13.29 -2.81 6.46
C THR A 187 -14.04 -1.68 5.75
N ASN A 188 -13.33 -0.67 5.25
CA ASN A 188 -13.94 0.43 4.49
C ASN A 188 -14.58 -0.06 3.18
N THR A 189 -13.93 -0.98 2.46
CA THR A 189 -14.46 -1.55 1.21
C THR A 189 -15.70 -2.38 1.47
N VAL A 190 -15.72 -3.21 2.52
CA VAL A 190 -16.89 -4.01 2.91
C VAL A 190 -18.05 -3.11 3.29
N LYS A 191 -17.83 -2.05 4.07
CA LYS A 191 -18.87 -1.07 4.41
C LYS A 191 -19.49 -0.43 3.17
N GLN A 192 -18.68 -0.04 2.17
CA GLN A 192 -19.20 0.46 0.89
C GLN A 192 -20.04 -0.61 0.16
N CYS A 193 -19.61 -1.89 0.23
CA CYS A 193 -20.34 -3.00 -0.36
C CYS A 193 -21.69 -3.20 0.31
N GLU A 194 -21.75 -3.21 1.64
CA GLU A 194 -23.00 -3.28 2.41
C GLU A 194 -23.96 -2.15 2.06
N GLU A 195 -23.48 -0.90 2.05
CA GLU A 195 -24.29 0.26 1.70
C GLU A 195 -24.87 0.13 0.29
N TYR A 196 -24.06 -0.34 -0.65
CA TYR A 196 -24.51 -0.54 -2.02
C TYR A 196 -25.52 -1.70 -2.13
N LEU A 197 -25.27 -2.85 -1.51
CA LEU A 197 -26.19 -4.01 -1.52
C LEU A 197 -27.55 -3.65 -0.92
N LYS A 198 -27.55 -2.89 0.19
CA LYS A 198 -28.79 -2.34 0.78
C LYS A 198 -29.56 -1.47 -0.22
N SER A 199 -28.85 -0.63 -0.98
CA SER A 199 -29.48 0.29 -1.95
C SER A 199 -30.17 -0.43 -3.13
N ILE A 200 -29.70 -1.63 -3.49
CA ILE A 200 -30.24 -2.45 -4.57
C ILE A 200 -31.07 -3.65 -4.08
N ASN A 201 -31.40 -3.70 -2.77
CA ASN A 201 -32.17 -4.76 -2.11
C ASN A 201 -31.60 -6.19 -2.32
N VAL A 202 -30.28 -6.33 -2.28
CA VAL A 202 -29.61 -7.62 -2.25
C VAL A 202 -29.22 -7.94 -0.81
N GLU A 203 -29.58 -9.15 -0.34
CA GLU A 203 -29.21 -9.61 0.99
C GLU A 203 -27.72 -9.87 1.11
N TYR A 204 -27.18 -9.75 2.30
CA TYR A 204 -25.80 -10.15 2.59
C TYR A 204 -25.65 -10.78 3.97
N VAL A 205 -24.58 -11.55 4.11
CA VAL A 205 -24.05 -12.09 5.37
C VAL A 205 -22.56 -11.85 5.40
N GLU A 206 -21.99 -11.67 6.60
CA GLU A 206 -20.58 -11.37 6.74
C GLU A 206 -19.87 -12.31 7.73
N LYS A 207 -18.60 -12.60 7.44
CA LYS A 207 -17.68 -13.30 8.33
C LYS A 207 -16.30 -12.66 8.26
N THR A 208 -15.64 -12.63 9.40
CA THR A 208 -14.24 -12.22 9.49
C THR A 208 -13.34 -13.44 9.64
N ALA A 209 -12.14 -13.35 9.03
CA ALA A 209 -11.04 -14.29 9.23
C ALA A 209 -9.89 -13.57 9.94
N ALA A 210 -9.47 -14.05 11.09
CA ALA A 210 -8.40 -13.43 11.86
C ALA A 210 -7.01 -13.77 11.30
N SER A 211 -6.89 -14.89 10.60
CA SER A 211 -5.69 -15.38 9.93
C SER A 211 -6.05 -16.06 8.61
N SER A 212 -5.05 -16.28 7.75
CA SER A 212 -5.24 -17.01 6.48
C SER A 212 -5.78 -18.44 6.70
N ASN A 213 -5.45 -19.07 7.81
CA ASN A 213 -5.96 -20.40 8.16
C ASN A 213 -7.48 -20.42 8.47
N ASP A 214 -8.08 -19.28 8.80
CA ASP A 214 -9.50 -19.16 9.13
C ASP A 214 -10.38 -18.93 7.89
N VAL A 215 -9.79 -18.62 6.74
CA VAL A 215 -10.51 -18.22 5.51
C VAL A 215 -11.44 -19.32 5.01
N GLU A 216 -10.99 -20.57 4.97
CA GLU A 216 -11.82 -21.70 4.58
C GLU A 216 -13.03 -21.87 5.50
N THR A 217 -12.81 -21.79 6.82
CA THR A 217 -13.87 -21.92 7.83
C THR A 217 -14.90 -20.79 7.69
N ALA A 218 -14.45 -19.57 7.54
CA ALA A 218 -15.30 -18.39 7.35
C ALA A 218 -16.10 -18.48 6.05
N THR A 219 -15.48 -18.93 4.96
CA THR A 219 -16.14 -19.15 3.66
C THR A 219 -17.22 -20.21 3.75
N ASN A 220 -16.93 -21.36 4.39
CA ASN A 220 -17.91 -22.42 4.60
C ASN A 220 -19.10 -21.96 5.46
N ALA A 221 -18.87 -21.10 6.46
CA ALA A 221 -19.93 -20.50 7.26
C ALA A 221 -20.83 -19.56 6.42
N LEU A 222 -20.26 -18.74 5.53
CA LEU A 222 -21.05 -17.91 4.61
C LEU A 222 -21.94 -18.76 3.68
N ILE A 223 -21.39 -19.86 3.14
CA ILE A 223 -22.13 -20.80 2.28
C ILE A 223 -23.27 -21.45 3.07
N ALA A 224 -23.02 -21.88 4.29
CA ALA A 224 -24.03 -22.47 5.19
C ALA A 224 -25.18 -21.50 5.53
N GLU A 225 -24.88 -20.18 5.55
CA GLU A 225 -25.86 -19.11 5.75
C GLU A 225 -26.58 -18.71 4.46
N GLY A 226 -26.29 -19.40 3.35
CA GLY A 226 -26.98 -19.25 2.07
C GLY A 226 -26.39 -18.18 1.15
N ALA A 227 -25.12 -17.83 1.32
CA ALA A 227 -24.43 -16.99 0.34
C ALA A 227 -24.33 -17.72 -1.01
N GLU A 228 -24.75 -17.07 -2.08
CA GLU A 228 -24.72 -17.56 -3.45
C GLU A 228 -23.49 -17.09 -4.22
N ALA A 229 -22.85 -16.02 -3.73
CA ALA A 229 -21.57 -15.50 -4.20
C ALA A 229 -20.78 -14.92 -3.01
N ILE A 230 -19.46 -14.83 -3.14
CA ILE A 230 -18.57 -14.27 -2.13
C ILE A 230 -17.90 -13.03 -2.70
N PHE A 231 -18.00 -11.90 -1.99
CA PHE A 231 -17.23 -10.70 -2.27
C PHE A 231 -15.97 -10.68 -1.40
N VAL A 232 -14.83 -10.49 -2.05
CA VAL A 232 -13.51 -10.40 -1.41
C VAL A 232 -12.94 -9.00 -1.68
N PRO A 233 -12.68 -8.19 -0.64
CA PRO A 233 -12.01 -6.91 -0.79
C PRO A 233 -10.50 -7.09 -1.03
N ASN A 234 -9.76 -5.99 -1.21
CA ASN A 234 -8.31 -5.99 -1.09
C ASN A 234 -7.95 -6.18 0.39
N ASP A 235 -7.59 -7.39 0.75
CA ASP A 235 -7.31 -7.82 2.12
C ASP A 235 -6.17 -8.83 2.09
N SER A 236 -5.04 -8.50 2.75
CA SER A 236 -3.83 -9.34 2.69
C SER A 236 -4.05 -10.72 3.29
N ILE A 237 -4.81 -10.81 4.39
CA ILE A 237 -5.08 -12.08 5.08
C ILE A 237 -5.96 -12.97 4.23
N ILE A 238 -7.02 -12.40 3.62
CA ILE A 238 -7.91 -13.19 2.76
C ILE A 238 -7.18 -13.64 1.50
N GLN A 239 -6.39 -12.76 0.88
CA GLN A 239 -5.61 -13.09 -0.32
C GLN A 239 -4.59 -14.21 -0.06
N ASP A 240 -3.94 -14.22 1.09
CA ASP A 240 -3.04 -15.29 1.50
C ASP A 240 -3.78 -16.63 1.69
N GLY A 241 -4.98 -16.59 2.26
CA GLY A 241 -5.79 -17.77 2.55
C GLY A 241 -6.51 -18.39 1.35
N VAL A 242 -6.54 -17.72 0.18
CA VAL A 242 -7.13 -18.24 -1.08
C VAL A 242 -6.08 -18.59 -2.14
N SER A 243 -4.79 -18.48 -1.82
CA SER A 243 -3.64 -18.72 -2.72
C SER A 243 -3.28 -20.18 -2.90
#